data_e754669689cdce31cd705426b4dd055c
#
_entry.id   e754669689cdce31cd705426b4dd055c
#
_cell.length_a   1.000
_cell.length_b   1.000
_cell.length_c   1.000
_cell.angle_alpha   90.00
_cell.angle_beta   90.00
_cell.angle_gamma   90.00
#
_symmetry.space_group_name_H-M   'P 1'
#
loop_
_entity.id
_entity.type
_entity.pdbx_description
1 polymer ?
#
loop_
_entity_poly.entity_id
_entity_poly.type
_entity_poly.pdbx_seq_one_letter_code
_entity_poly.pdbx_strand_id
1 'polypeptide(L)'
;LFPYTTLFRSCDKLAVNFGAEILKIVPGRVSTEVDARLSFDKEKSIEKARHLVDLYQQQGVEKSRILIKLASTWEGIRAAEELEKEGINCNLTLLFSFAQARACAEAGVFLISPFVGRIYDWYQARKPMDPYVVEEDPGVKSVRNIYDYYKQHHYETIVMGASFRRTEQILALTGCDRLTIAPNLLKELQEKVSPVVRKLIPPSQTFPRPAPMRDRKSVV
;
A
#
# COMPACT_ATOMS: atom_id res chain seq x y z
N LEU A 1 12.81 -32.53 -12.33
CA LEU A 1 11.68 -31.71 -11.84
C LEU A 1 12.00 -31.30 -10.41
N PHE A 2 12.41 -30.04 -10.20
CA PHE A 2 12.57 -29.51 -8.86
C PHE A 2 11.18 -29.48 -8.21
N PRO A 3 11.03 -29.96 -6.96
CA PRO A 3 9.75 -29.88 -6.28
C PRO A 3 9.29 -28.42 -6.22
N TYR A 4 8.02 -28.18 -6.49
CA TYR A 4 7.36 -26.88 -6.44
C TYR A 4 7.72 -26.05 -5.18
N THR A 5 7.83 -26.74 -4.04
CA THR A 5 8.27 -26.18 -2.75
C THR A 5 9.69 -25.60 -2.76
N THR A 6 10.63 -26.18 -3.51
CA THR A 6 12.02 -25.71 -3.56
C THR A 6 12.15 -24.40 -4.33
N LEU A 7 11.42 -24.27 -5.46
CA LEU A 7 11.41 -23.04 -6.25
C LEU A 7 10.87 -21.86 -5.45
N PHE A 8 9.78 -22.06 -4.68
CA PHE A 8 9.21 -21.00 -3.84
C PHE A 8 10.13 -20.56 -2.70
N ARG A 9 10.79 -21.50 -2.02
CA ARG A 9 11.78 -21.16 -0.99
C ARG A 9 12.95 -20.38 -1.57
N SER A 10 13.36 -20.68 -2.81
CA SER A 10 14.42 -19.92 -3.50
C SER A 10 13.97 -18.50 -3.86
N CYS A 11 12.73 -18.31 -4.31
CA CYS A 11 12.18 -16.97 -4.59
C CYS A 11 12.04 -16.12 -3.32
N ASP A 12 11.54 -16.69 -2.24
CA ASP A 12 11.44 -16.01 -0.94
C ASP A 12 12.81 -15.53 -0.47
N LYS A 13 13.81 -16.42 -0.50
CA LYS A 13 15.18 -16.11 -0.07
C LYS A 13 15.82 -15.05 -0.97
N LEU A 14 15.56 -15.10 -2.28
CA LEU A 14 16.03 -14.09 -3.21
C LEU A 14 15.45 -12.72 -2.89
N ALA A 15 14.13 -12.62 -2.70
CA ALA A 15 13.46 -11.38 -2.34
C ALA A 15 13.98 -10.79 -1.01
N VAL A 16 14.17 -11.64 -0.01
CA VAL A 16 14.72 -11.25 1.28
C VAL A 16 16.17 -10.78 1.16
N ASN A 17 17.00 -11.45 0.37
CA ASN A 17 18.39 -11.04 0.14
C ASN A 17 18.46 -9.65 -0.51
N PHE A 18 17.64 -9.37 -1.53
CA PHE A 18 17.54 -8.03 -2.12
C PHE A 18 17.08 -7.00 -1.09
N GLY A 19 16.05 -7.31 -0.30
CA GLY A 19 15.56 -6.42 0.74
C GLY A 19 16.61 -6.12 1.80
N ALA A 20 17.38 -7.11 2.23
CA ALA A 20 18.46 -6.93 3.21
C ALA A 20 19.59 -6.05 2.66
N GLU A 21 19.98 -6.22 1.37
CA GLU A 21 20.98 -5.33 0.74
C GLU A 21 20.48 -3.88 0.61
N ILE A 22 19.21 -3.69 0.22
CA ILE A 22 18.59 -2.35 0.17
C ILE A 22 18.62 -1.68 1.55
N LEU A 23 18.35 -2.42 2.62
CA LEU A 23 18.32 -1.90 3.99
C LEU A 23 19.68 -1.43 4.51
N LYS A 24 20.79 -1.86 3.90
CA LYS A 24 22.12 -1.33 4.20
C LYS A 24 22.32 0.10 3.65
N ILE A 25 21.55 0.46 2.61
CA ILE A 25 21.67 1.74 1.89
C ILE A 25 20.63 2.74 2.39
N VAL A 26 19.37 2.30 2.59
CA VAL A 26 18.27 3.17 2.97
C VAL A 26 18.01 3.14 4.48
N PRO A 27 17.77 4.29 5.13
CA PRO A 27 17.47 4.33 6.56
C PRO A 27 16.04 3.88 6.91
N GLY A 28 15.16 3.75 5.89
CA GLY A 28 13.75 3.42 6.06
C GLY A 28 13.45 1.92 6.17
N ARG A 29 12.33 1.52 5.61
CA ARG A 29 11.82 0.16 5.60
C ARG A 29 11.76 -0.38 4.17
N VAL A 30 11.81 -1.71 4.03
CA VAL A 30 11.51 -2.39 2.76
C VAL A 30 10.17 -3.10 2.86
N SER A 31 9.47 -3.20 1.72
CA SER A 31 8.26 -4.04 1.60
C SER A 31 8.60 -5.29 0.80
N THR A 32 8.34 -6.47 1.38
CA THR A 32 8.46 -7.75 0.69
C THR A 32 7.08 -8.37 0.53
N GLU A 33 6.71 -8.67 -0.72
CA GLU A 33 5.36 -9.08 -1.08
C GLU A 33 5.18 -10.61 -0.92
N VAL A 34 4.09 -11.01 -0.31
CA VAL A 34 3.62 -12.39 -0.28
C VAL A 34 3.19 -12.80 -1.69
N ASP A 35 3.42 -14.05 -2.06
CA ASP A 35 3.05 -14.60 -3.35
C ASP A 35 1.57 -14.32 -3.70
N ALA A 36 1.33 -13.70 -4.86
CA ALA A 36 0.00 -13.29 -5.29
C ALA A 36 -1.02 -14.44 -5.37
N ARG A 37 -0.56 -15.68 -5.53
CA ARG A 37 -1.43 -16.87 -5.53
C ARG A 37 -2.08 -17.15 -4.18
N LEU A 38 -1.54 -16.58 -3.10
CA LEU A 38 -2.08 -16.69 -1.75
C LEU A 38 -3.08 -15.58 -1.42
N SER A 39 -3.38 -14.67 -2.36
CA SER A 39 -4.22 -13.48 -2.13
C SER A 39 -5.62 -13.79 -1.57
N PHE A 40 -6.15 -14.98 -1.78
CA PHE A 40 -7.46 -15.45 -1.31
C PHE A 40 -7.37 -16.58 -0.27
N ASP A 41 -6.19 -16.78 0.33
CA ASP A 41 -5.93 -17.78 1.37
C ASP A 41 -5.30 -17.08 2.58
N LYS A 42 -6.14 -16.77 3.57
CA LYS A 42 -5.72 -16.03 4.77
C LYS A 42 -4.61 -16.76 5.54
N GLU A 43 -4.82 -18.03 5.81
CA GLU A 43 -3.93 -18.84 6.65
C GLU A 43 -2.54 -18.98 6.01
N LYS A 44 -2.50 -19.31 4.70
CA LYS A 44 -1.23 -19.39 3.97
C LYS A 44 -0.55 -18.04 3.80
N SER A 45 -1.30 -16.95 3.69
CA SER A 45 -0.74 -15.59 3.67
C SER A 45 -0.04 -15.25 4.99
N ILE A 46 -0.64 -15.62 6.13
CA ILE A 46 -0.05 -15.45 7.46
C ILE A 46 1.22 -16.30 7.61
N GLU A 47 1.13 -17.59 7.26
CA GLU A 47 2.29 -18.52 7.31
C GLU A 47 3.46 -17.98 6.47
N LYS A 48 3.17 -17.54 5.23
CA LYS A 48 4.18 -16.98 4.33
C LYS A 48 4.78 -15.68 4.88
N ALA A 49 3.97 -14.80 5.45
CA ALA A 49 4.40 -13.55 6.06
C ALA A 49 5.39 -13.81 7.22
N ARG A 50 5.04 -14.71 8.12
CA ARG A 50 5.92 -15.12 9.25
C ARG A 50 7.23 -15.71 8.73
N HIS A 51 7.17 -16.58 7.72
CA HIS A 51 8.36 -17.17 7.10
C HIS A 51 9.30 -16.10 6.50
N LEU A 52 8.75 -15.08 5.80
CA LEU A 52 9.56 -13.98 5.27
C LEU A 52 10.22 -13.17 6.39
N VAL A 53 9.51 -12.89 7.47
CA VAL A 53 10.07 -12.21 8.66
C VAL A 53 11.20 -13.02 9.27
N ASP A 54 11.03 -14.34 9.44
CA ASP A 54 12.06 -15.21 9.97
C ASP A 54 13.32 -15.22 9.10
N LEU A 55 13.16 -15.24 7.77
CA LEU A 55 14.30 -15.15 6.84
C LEU A 55 15.07 -13.83 6.98
N TYR A 56 14.40 -12.71 7.21
CA TYR A 56 15.03 -11.42 7.47
C TYR A 56 15.77 -11.44 8.83
N GLN A 57 15.14 -11.97 9.87
CA GLN A 57 15.75 -12.06 11.20
C GLN A 57 17.02 -12.93 11.19
N GLN A 58 17.04 -14.03 10.42
CA GLN A 58 18.23 -14.86 10.21
C GLN A 58 19.39 -14.08 9.57
N GLN A 59 19.11 -12.96 8.87
CA GLN A 59 20.13 -12.06 8.32
C GLN A 59 20.41 -10.85 9.22
N GLY A 60 19.93 -10.84 10.46
CA GLY A 60 20.13 -9.76 11.41
C GLY A 60 19.28 -8.52 11.14
N VAL A 61 18.25 -8.61 10.30
CA VAL A 61 17.33 -7.50 10.02
C VAL A 61 16.20 -7.48 11.04
N GLU A 62 16.03 -6.38 11.73
CA GLU A 62 14.97 -6.19 12.71
C GLU A 62 13.58 -6.12 12.04
N LYS A 63 12.58 -6.66 12.72
CA LYS A 63 11.17 -6.64 12.29
C LYS A 63 10.65 -5.22 12.02
N SER A 64 11.10 -4.24 12.77
CA SER A 64 10.77 -2.81 12.62
C SER A 64 11.17 -2.22 11.26
N ARG A 65 12.13 -2.84 10.55
CA ARG A 65 12.65 -2.41 9.26
C ARG A 65 11.94 -3.05 8.07
N ILE A 66 10.93 -3.90 8.31
CA ILE A 66 10.25 -4.72 7.31
C ILE A 66 8.77 -4.33 7.27
N LEU A 67 8.20 -4.32 6.08
CA LEU A 67 6.76 -4.35 5.85
C LEU A 67 6.43 -5.60 5.03
N ILE A 68 5.50 -6.40 5.48
CA ILE A 68 4.97 -7.50 4.68
C ILE A 68 3.88 -6.95 3.76
N LYS A 69 4.06 -7.12 2.45
CA LYS A 69 3.12 -6.58 1.47
C LYS A 69 2.12 -7.65 1.07
N LEU A 70 0.83 -7.34 1.19
CA LEU A 70 -0.31 -8.23 0.96
C LEU A 70 -1.31 -7.58 0.02
N ALA A 71 -2.00 -8.38 -0.80
CA ALA A 71 -3.12 -7.88 -1.59
C ALA A 71 -4.30 -7.47 -0.69
N SER A 72 -4.97 -6.37 -1.03
CA SER A 72 -6.15 -5.87 -0.30
C SER A 72 -7.43 -6.64 -0.66
N THR A 73 -7.35 -7.98 -0.71
CA THR A 73 -8.51 -8.88 -0.69
C THR A 73 -9.08 -8.94 0.72
N TRP A 74 -10.28 -9.47 0.89
CA TRP A 74 -10.83 -9.66 2.23
C TRP A 74 -9.92 -10.55 3.08
N GLU A 75 -9.47 -11.67 2.52
CA GLU A 75 -8.56 -12.62 3.16
C GLU A 75 -7.21 -11.99 3.50
N GLY A 76 -6.65 -11.19 2.59
CA GLY A 76 -5.40 -10.46 2.82
C GLY A 76 -5.52 -9.40 3.92
N ILE A 77 -6.65 -8.69 3.99
CA ILE A 77 -6.92 -7.72 5.06
C ILE A 77 -7.06 -8.44 6.42
N ARG A 78 -7.75 -9.59 6.46
CA ARG A 78 -7.88 -10.38 7.69
C ARG A 78 -6.54 -11.02 8.13
N ALA A 79 -5.70 -11.39 7.16
CA ALA A 79 -4.34 -11.82 7.43
C ALA A 79 -3.51 -10.69 8.06
N ALA A 80 -3.57 -9.49 7.48
CA ALA A 80 -2.86 -8.32 7.99
C ALA A 80 -3.32 -7.95 9.41
N GLU A 81 -4.62 -8.04 9.71
CA GLU A 81 -5.14 -7.78 11.05
C GLU A 81 -4.52 -8.67 12.13
N GLU A 82 -4.25 -9.94 11.81
CA GLU A 82 -3.56 -10.85 12.74
C GLU A 82 -2.07 -10.54 12.84
N LEU A 83 -1.41 -10.31 11.70
CA LEU A 83 0.02 -10.00 11.67
C LEU A 83 0.36 -8.69 12.41
N GLU A 84 -0.48 -7.67 12.30
CA GLU A 84 -0.31 -6.40 13.03
C GLU A 84 -0.36 -6.61 14.54
N LYS A 85 -1.24 -7.49 15.04
CA LYS A 85 -1.29 -7.85 16.47
C LYS A 85 -0.02 -8.56 16.95
N GLU A 86 0.70 -9.22 16.05
CA GLU A 86 2.01 -9.85 16.30
C GLU A 86 3.18 -8.86 16.17
N GLY A 87 2.90 -7.59 15.85
CA GLY A 87 3.90 -6.55 15.59
C GLY A 87 4.61 -6.74 14.23
N ILE A 88 3.99 -7.45 13.29
CA ILE A 88 4.44 -7.55 11.90
C ILE A 88 3.67 -6.51 11.10
N ASN A 89 4.32 -5.37 10.80
CA ASN A 89 3.67 -4.31 10.05
C ASN A 89 3.43 -4.70 8.59
N CYS A 90 2.24 -4.38 8.08
CA CYS A 90 1.79 -4.73 6.75
C CYS A 90 1.65 -3.51 5.84
N ASN A 91 1.88 -3.74 4.53
CA ASN A 91 1.61 -2.81 3.44
C ASN A 91 0.56 -3.43 2.51
N LEU A 92 -0.68 -2.96 2.58
CA LEU A 92 -1.77 -3.49 1.76
C LEU A 92 -1.77 -2.83 0.38
N THR A 93 -1.63 -3.65 -0.65
CA THR A 93 -1.53 -3.25 -2.06
C THR A 93 -2.71 -3.75 -2.89
N LEU A 94 -2.73 -3.46 -4.20
CA LEU A 94 -3.86 -3.74 -5.09
C LEU A 94 -5.16 -3.14 -4.56
N LEU A 95 -5.06 -1.92 -4.06
CA LEU A 95 -6.14 -1.17 -3.46
C LEU A 95 -6.72 -0.19 -4.50
N PHE A 96 -7.95 -0.45 -4.93
CA PHE A 96 -8.64 0.27 -6.00
C PHE A 96 -9.97 0.89 -5.55
N SER A 97 -10.52 0.46 -4.43
CA SER A 97 -11.82 0.90 -3.96
C SER A 97 -11.78 1.49 -2.56
N PHE A 98 -12.73 2.39 -2.28
CA PHE A 98 -12.89 2.96 -0.96
C PHE A 98 -13.27 1.91 0.10
N ALA A 99 -14.04 0.87 -0.29
CA ALA A 99 -14.41 -0.22 0.60
C ALA A 99 -13.18 -1.00 1.10
N GLN A 100 -12.20 -1.28 0.21
CA GLN A 100 -10.94 -1.90 0.60
C GLN A 100 -10.16 -1.00 1.58
N ALA A 101 -10.05 0.29 1.29
CA ALA A 101 -9.37 1.25 2.16
C ALA A 101 -10.00 1.28 3.56
N ARG A 102 -11.34 1.37 3.63
CA ARG A 102 -12.07 1.35 4.90
C ARG A 102 -11.81 0.06 5.68
N ALA A 103 -11.91 -1.10 5.05
CA ALA A 103 -11.64 -2.39 5.70
C ALA A 103 -10.19 -2.49 6.23
N CYS A 104 -9.19 -1.96 5.50
CA CYS A 104 -7.81 -1.89 5.95
C CYS A 104 -7.65 -1.01 7.21
N ALA A 105 -8.30 0.15 7.23
CA ALA A 105 -8.26 1.03 8.39
C ALA A 105 -8.89 0.40 9.64
N GLU A 106 -10.05 -0.25 9.46
CA GLU A 106 -10.76 -0.97 10.53
C GLU A 106 -9.95 -2.16 11.06
N ALA A 107 -9.15 -2.80 10.21
CA ALA A 107 -8.22 -3.86 10.58
C ALA A 107 -6.94 -3.35 11.30
N GLY A 108 -6.75 -2.05 11.42
CA GLY A 108 -5.57 -1.46 12.05
C GLY A 108 -4.27 -1.67 11.26
N VAL A 109 -4.35 -1.82 9.95
CA VAL A 109 -3.18 -2.01 9.08
C VAL A 109 -2.23 -0.81 9.15
N PHE A 110 -0.93 -1.07 9.23
CA PHE A 110 0.08 -0.03 9.34
C PHE A 110 0.12 0.90 8.13
N LEU A 111 0.06 0.37 6.91
CA LEU A 111 0.19 1.15 5.68
C LEU A 111 -0.64 0.56 4.53
N ILE A 112 -1.25 1.44 3.74
CA ILE A 112 -1.90 1.07 2.48
C ILE A 112 -1.24 1.76 1.29
N SER A 113 -1.23 1.08 0.14
CA SER A 113 -0.71 1.58 -1.13
C SER A 113 -1.82 1.67 -2.19
N PRO A 114 -2.71 2.67 -2.14
CA PRO A 114 -3.72 2.87 -3.17
C PRO A 114 -3.09 3.30 -4.50
N PHE A 115 -3.60 2.75 -5.61
CA PHE A 115 -3.04 2.98 -6.93
C PHE A 115 -3.70 4.17 -7.64
N VAL A 116 -2.93 5.22 -7.89
CA VAL A 116 -3.38 6.40 -8.65
C VAL A 116 -3.43 6.08 -10.15
N GLY A 117 -2.30 5.72 -10.74
CA GLY A 117 -2.17 5.58 -12.17
C GLY A 117 -2.95 4.42 -12.77
N ARG A 118 -3.11 3.29 -12.07
CA ARG A 118 -3.93 2.18 -12.58
C ARG A 118 -5.42 2.52 -12.61
N ILE A 119 -5.90 3.31 -11.66
CA ILE A 119 -7.28 3.84 -11.70
C ILE A 119 -7.40 4.79 -12.89
N TYR A 120 -6.46 5.73 -13.04
CA TYR A 120 -6.40 6.64 -14.18
C TYR A 120 -6.41 5.89 -15.52
N ASP A 121 -5.54 4.88 -15.71
CA ASP A 121 -5.45 4.07 -16.93
C ASP A 121 -6.80 3.43 -17.29
N TRP A 122 -7.49 2.90 -16.30
CA TRP A 122 -8.80 2.25 -16.51
C TRP A 122 -9.87 3.21 -17.03
N TYR A 123 -9.91 4.42 -16.45
CA TYR A 123 -10.85 5.46 -16.90
C TYR A 123 -10.43 6.04 -18.25
N GLN A 124 -9.15 6.30 -18.45
CA GLN A 124 -8.61 6.86 -19.68
C GLN A 124 -8.89 5.94 -20.89
N ALA A 125 -8.83 4.64 -20.73
CA ALA A 125 -9.14 3.69 -21.78
C ALA A 125 -10.63 3.69 -22.20
N ARG A 126 -11.54 4.20 -21.36
CA ARG A 126 -13.00 4.21 -21.59
C ARG A 126 -13.53 5.59 -21.94
N LYS A 127 -13.02 6.59 -21.29
CA LYS A 127 -13.40 8.00 -21.48
C LYS A 127 -12.14 8.85 -21.35
N PRO A 128 -11.41 9.04 -22.44
CA PRO A 128 -10.19 9.86 -22.44
C PRO A 128 -10.45 11.27 -21.89
N MET A 129 -9.54 11.73 -21.07
CA MET A 129 -9.53 13.09 -20.55
C MET A 129 -8.56 13.93 -21.39
N ASP A 130 -9.11 14.76 -22.27
CA ASP A 130 -8.35 15.66 -23.13
C ASP A 130 -9.06 17.03 -23.22
N PRO A 131 -8.44 18.13 -22.76
CA PRO A 131 -7.12 18.16 -22.10
C PRO A 131 -7.14 17.50 -20.71
N TYR A 132 -5.97 17.03 -20.25
CA TYR A 132 -5.84 16.46 -18.91
C TYR A 132 -5.99 17.52 -17.82
N VAL A 133 -6.89 17.25 -16.87
CA VAL A 133 -7.15 18.10 -15.71
C VAL A 133 -6.91 17.27 -14.44
N VAL A 134 -5.87 17.58 -13.70
CA VAL A 134 -5.44 16.76 -12.54
C VAL A 134 -6.48 16.73 -11.42
N GLU A 135 -7.25 17.79 -11.24
CA GLU A 135 -8.35 17.87 -10.28
C GLU A 135 -9.48 16.89 -10.57
N GLU A 136 -9.62 16.50 -11.84
CA GLU A 136 -10.62 15.54 -12.32
C GLU A 136 -10.09 14.10 -12.38
N ASP A 137 -8.78 13.90 -12.17
CA ASP A 137 -8.16 12.59 -12.23
C ASP A 137 -8.78 11.63 -11.19
N PRO A 138 -9.38 10.51 -11.62
CA PRO A 138 -10.09 9.60 -10.72
C PRO A 138 -9.15 8.91 -9.73
N GLY A 139 -7.89 8.68 -10.09
CA GLY A 139 -6.89 8.11 -9.20
C GLY A 139 -6.47 9.09 -8.10
N VAL A 140 -6.28 10.36 -8.44
CA VAL A 140 -6.01 11.44 -7.48
C VAL A 140 -7.19 11.64 -6.54
N LYS A 141 -8.42 11.72 -7.08
CA LYS A 141 -9.65 11.82 -6.27
C LYS A 141 -9.80 10.64 -5.30
N SER A 142 -9.51 9.42 -5.75
CA SER A 142 -9.58 8.22 -4.91
C SER A 142 -8.65 8.32 -3.70
N VAL A 143 -7.38 8.65 -3.91
CA VAL A 143 -6.41 8.74 -2.82
C VAL A 143 -6.73 9.90 -1.87
N ARG A 144 -7.17 11.04 -2.40
CA ARG A 144 -7.62 12.18 -1.59
C ARG A 144 -8.77 11.81 -0.67
N ASN A 145 -9.81 11.15 -1.20
CA ASN A 145 -10.96 10.70 -0.42
C ASN A 145 -10.56 9.72 0.70
N ILE A 146 -9.63 8.80 0.42
CA ILE A 146 -9.11 7.86 1.43
C ILE A 146 -8.36 8.62 2.53
N TYR A 147 -7.47 9.55 2.14
CA TYR A 147 -6.71 10.38 3.07
C TYR A 147 -7.64 11.18 3.99
N ASP A 148 -8.59 11.91 3.42
CA ASP A 148 -9.54 12.73 4.17
C ASP A 148 -10.34 11.87 5.16
N TYR A 149 -10.88 10.73 4.71
CA TYR A 149 -11.61 9.81 5.56
C TYR A 149 -10.77 9.29 6.72
N TYR A 150 -9.53 8.89 6.46
CA TYR A 150 -8.65 8.38 7.52
C TYR A 150 -8.36 9.46 8.57
N LYS A 151 -8.07 10.68 8.14
CA LYS A 151 -7.79 11.80 9.05
C LYS A 151 -9.06 12.24 9.80
N GLN A 152 -10.22 12.28 9.14
CA GLN A 152 -11.49 12.61 9.78
C GLN A 152 -11.89 11.63 10.88
N HIS A 153 -11.59 10.35 10.71
CA HIS A 153 -11.98 9.31 11.66
C HIS A 153 -10.82 8.83 12.56
N HIS A 154 -9.72 9.57 12.62
CA HIS A 154 -8.56 9.27 13.46
C HIS A 154 -7.98 7.86 13.25
N TYR A 155 -7.93 7.39 12.00
CA TYR A 155 -7.19 6.19 11.66
C TYR A 155 -5.70 6.50 11.54
N GLU A 156 -4.87 5.68 12.16
CA GLU A 156 -3.41 5.85 12.15
C GLU A 156 -2.74 5.23 10.92
N THR A 157 -3.49 4.43 10.16
CA THR A 157 -3.01 3.79 8.93
C THR A 157 -2.43 4.83 7.97
N ILE A 158 -1.18 4.61 7.55
CA ILE A 158 -0.46 5.47 6.62
C ILE A 158 -1.02 5.30 5.21
N VAL A 159 -1.37 6.40 4.57
CA VAL A 159 -1.77 6.43 3.16
C VAL A 159 -0.54 6.71 2.30
N MET A 160 -0.14 5.75 1.45
CA MET A 160 0.97 5.88 0.52
C MET A 160 0.48 5.83 -0.92
N GLY A 161 0.23 6.99 -1.53
CA GLY A 161 -0.12 7.06 -2.95
C GLY A 161 0.95 6.38 -3.82
N ALA A 162 0.53 5.56 -4.79
CA ALA A 162 1.42 4.73 -5.58
C ALA A 162 1.02 4.63 -7.06
N SER A 163 1.95 4.13 -7.89
CA SER A 163 1.68 3.84 -9.31
C SER A 163 1.35 5.07 -10.15
N PHE A 164 2.10 6.14 -9.98
CA PHE A 164 1.92 7.38 -10.76
C PHE A 164 2.28 7.23 -12.23
N ARG A 165 1.61 7.99 -13.10
CA ARG A 165 1.88 8.08 -14.55
C ARG A 165 2.54 9.39 -14.94
N ARG A 166 2.32 10.45 -14.14
CA ARG A 166 2.82 11.80 -14.40
C ARG A 166 3.07 12.57 -13.11
N THR A 167 3.92 13.56 -13.19
CA THR A 167 4.31 14.38 -12.03
C THR A 167 3.18 15.24 -11.49
N GLU A 168 2.18 15.62 -12.32
CA GLU A 168 1.00 16.36 -11.88
C GLU A 168 0.19 15.58 -10.84
N GLN A 169 0.04 14.26 -10.99
CA GLN A 169 -0.62 13.40 -9.99
C GLN A 169 0.11 13.42 -8.65
N ILE A 170 1.44 13.44 -8.69
CA ILE A 170 2.29 13.49 -7.49
C ILE A 170 2.12 14.83 -6.79
N LEU A 171 2.21 15.94 -7.56
CA LEU A 171 2.07 17.29 -7.04
C LEU A 171 0.67 17.56 -6.48
N ALA A 172 -0.37 16.97 -7.06
CA ALA A 172 -1.75 17.07 -6.54
C ALA A 172 -1.98 16.33 -5.22
N LEU A 173 -1.08 15.41 -4.84
CA LEU A 173 -1.11 14.66 -3.60
C LEU A 173 -0.02 15.07 -2.59
N THR A 174 0.61 16.22 -2.78
CA THR A 174 1.56 16.78 -1.82
C THR A 174 0.89 16.99 -0.46
N GLY A 175 1.50 16.44 0.58
CA GLY A 175 0.93 16.39 1.93
C GLY A 175 0.31 15.04 2.29
N CYS A 176 0.20 14.11 1.35
CA CYS A 176 -0.08 12.70 1.64
C CYS A 176 0.98 12.13 2.61
N ASP A 177 0.63 11.17 3.43
CA ASP A 177 1.55 10.63 4.44
C ASP A 177 2.83 10.07 3.79
N ARG A 178 2.70 9.40 2.64
CA ARG A 178 3.80 8.83 1.84
C ARG A 178 3.44 8.83 0.36
N LEU A 179 4.47 8.79 -0.49
CA LEU A 179 4.33 8.62 -1.93
C LEU A 179 5.40 7.66 -2.43
N THR A 180 5.00 6.64 -3.19
CA THR A 180 5.93 5.75 -3.90
C THR A 180 6.09 6.25 -5.33
N ILE A 181 7.25 6.81 -5.63
CA ILE A 181 7.52 7.49 -6.90
C ILE A 181 8.60 6.72 -7.65
N ALA A 182 8.36 6.43 -8.93
CA ALA A 182 9.33 5.77 -9.80
C ALA A 182 10.55 6.69 -10.08
N PRO A 183 11.76 6.14 -10.28
CA PRO A 183 12.97 6.93 -10.46
C PRO A 183 12.93 7.96 -11.60
N ASN A 184 12.27 7.64 -12.71
CA ASN A 184 12.07 8.56 -13.82
C ASN A 184 11.24 9.79 -13.44
N LEU A 185 10.15 9.60 -12.67
CA LEU A 185 9.31 10.70 -12.20
C LEU A 185 10.00 11.51 -11.08
N LEU A 186 10.85 10.86 -10.24
CA LEU A 186 11.68 11.58 -9.29
C LEU A 186 12.66 12.51 -9.99
N LYS A 187 13.32 12.02 -11.05
CA LYS A 187 14.24 12.83 -11.86
C LYS A 187 13.50 14.02 -12.46
N GLU A 188 12.35 13.79 -13.08
CA GLU A 188 11.52 14.86 -13.66
C GLU A 188 11.11 15.92 -12.61
N LEU A 189 10.77 15.49 -11.38
CA LEU A 189 10.45 16.41 -10.29
C LEU A 189 11.65 17.23 -9.83
N GLN A 190 12.87 16.65 -9.83
CA GLN A 190 14.10 17.37 -9.48
C GLN A 190 14.46 18.45 -10.48
N GLU A 191 14.07 18.28 -11.76
CA GLU A 191 14.31 19.25 -12.82
C GLU A 191 13.28 20.39 -12.81
N LYS A 192 12.15 20.23 -12.10
CA LYS A 192 11.11 21.26 -11.96
C LYS A 192 11.50 22.32 -10.92
N VAL A 193 11.60 23.58 -11.35
CA VAL A 193 12.00 24.73 -10.50
C VAL A 193 10.79 25.43 -9.86
N SER A 194 9.61 24.88 -9.94
CA SER A 194 8.39 25.50 -9.43
C SER A 194 8.20 25.26 -7.92
N PRO A 195 7.69 26.25 -7.16
CA PRO A 195 7.36 26.02 -5.76
C PRO A 195 6.32 24.90 -5.59
N VAL A 196 6.57 24.02 -4.64
CA VAL A 196 5.66 22.93 -4.30
C VAL A 196 4.72 23.35 -3.17
N VAL A 197 3.42 23.41 -3.46
CA VAL A 197 2.40 23.77 -2.47
C VAL A 197 1.78 22.51 -1.89
N ARG A 198 1.63 22.44 -0.58
CA ARG A 198 0.91 21.36 0.10
C ARG A 198 -0.56 21.38 -0.31
N LYS A 199 -1.07 20.25 -0.83
CA LYS A 199 -2.45 20.09 -1.33
C LYS A 199 -3.34 19.31 -0.36
N LEU A 200 -2.78 18.33 0.33
CA LEU A 200 -3.50 17.55 1.33
C LEU A 200 -3.21 18.10 2.72
N ILE A 201 -4.27 18.61 3.35
CA ILE A 201 -4.26 19.12 4.72
C ILE A 201 -5.31 18.31 5.48
N PRO A 202 -4.97 17.76 6.66
CA PRO A 202 -5.97 17.03 7.45
C PRO A 202 -7.22 17.89 7.67
N PRO A 203 -8.43 17.34 7.45
CA PRO A 203 -9.67 18.06 7.67
C PRO A 203 -9.78 18.55 9.12
N SER A 204 -10.29 19.77 9.32
CA SER A 204 -10.51 20.34 10.67
C SER A 204 -11.68 19.68 11.40
N GLN A 205 -12.67 19.20 10.64
CA GLN A 205 -13.82 18.49 11.18
C GLN A 205 -13.53 16.99 11.29
N THR A 206 -13.74 16.43 12.47
CA THR A 206 -13.53 15.01 12.75
C THR A 206 -14.80 14.35 13.23
N PHE A 207 -14.89 13.03 13.06
CA PHE A 207 -16.06 12.23 13.38
C PHE A 207 -15.65 10.96 14.12
N PRO A 208 -16.55 10.38 14.96
CA PRO A 208 -16.34 9.04 15.49
C PRO A 208 -16.13 8.01 14.37
N ARG A 209 -15.41 6.96 14.66
CA ARG A 209 -15.27 5.83 13.73
C ARG A 209 -16.64 5.19 13.49
N PRO A 210 -17.06 4.96 12.24
CA PRO A 210 -18.32 4.27 11.95
C PRO A 210 -18.24 2.80 12.40
N ALA A 211 -19.40 2.13 12.49
CA ALA A 211 -19.45 0.71 12.80
C ALA A 211 -18.62 -0.11 11.78
N PRO A 212 -17.87 -1.14 12.25
CA PRO A 212 -17.01 -1.94 11.38
C PRO A 212 -17.78 -2.59 10.23
N MET A 213 -17.11 -2.70 9.10
CA MET A 213 -17.62 -3.47 7.95
C MET A 213 -17.69 -4.96 8.30
N ARG A 214 -18.72 -5.63 7.83
CA ARG A 214 -18.90 -7.08 7.98
C ARG A 214 -18.79 -7.76 6.62
N ASP A 215 -18.22 -8.96 6.59
CA ASP A 215 -18.29 -9.81 5.41
C ASP A 215 -19.76 -10.16 5.12
N ARG A 216 -20.17 -10.13 3.84
CA ARG A 216 -21.51 -10.57 3.42
C ARG A 216 -21.84 -12.00 3.85
N LYS A 217 -20.85 -12.88 3.99
CA LYS A 217 -21.00 -14.27 4.46
C LYS A 217 -21.38 -14.37 5.94
N SER A 218 -21.18 -13.30 6.73
CA SER A 218 -21.52 -13.27 8.16
C SER A 218 -22.92 -12.67 8.45
N VAL A 219 -23.74 -12.45 7.43
CA VAL A 219 -25.07 -11.84 7.51
C VAL A 219 -26.16 -12.86 7.14
N VAL A 220 -25.92 -14.15 7.32
CA VAL A 220 -26.95 -15.22 7.23
C VAL A 220 -27.17 -15.82 8.58
#